data_f3388960408970e378805dcbfa3bbe29
#
_entry.id   f3388960408970e378805dcbfa3bbe29
#
_cell.length_a   1.000
_cell.length_b   1.000
_cell.length_c   1.000
_cell.angle_alpha   90.00
_cell.angle_beta   90.00
_cell.angle_gamma   90.00
#
_symmetry.space_group_name_H-M   'P 1'
#
loop_
_entity.id
_entity.type
_entity.pdbx_description
1 polymer ?
#
loop_
_entity_poly.entity_id
_entity_poly.type
_entity_poly.pdbx_seq_one_letter_code
_entity_poly.pdbx_strand_id
1 'polypeptide(L)'
;SYTARCSTSTLKDTMQHPRPSGRAADELRPIRFTRGFTKHAAGSVLVEFGHTKVICTASVEQSVPGFLRGQGVGWVTAEYGMLPGATHTRGDREAARGKQSGRTQEIQRLIGRSLRAAVDMSVLGERTVRLDCDVIQADGGTRTASITGASVALRDALAAVGVQDAFRELVVSISVGIWKGQPVLDLDYAEDSTAETDMNVVMLADGGFIEVQGTAEGAPFSQSELSAMLDLARKGAAELVDLQKAALRESD
;
A
#
# COMPACT_ATOMS: atom_id res chain seq x y z
N SER A 1 -55.48 -10.52 29.40
CA SER A 1 -54.92 -9.31 28.79
C SER A 1 -53.41 -9.25 28.99
N TYR A 2 -52.68 -9.60 27.94
CA TYR A 2 -51.24 -9.53 27.87
C TYR A 2 -50.89 -8.19 27.19
N THR A 3 -50.39 -7.22 27.92
CA THR A 3 -49.87 -5.97 27.36
C THR A 3 -48.38 -6.17 27.03
N ALA A 4 -48.06 -6.27 25.73
CA ALA A 4 -46.72 -6.22 25.25
C ALA A 4 -46.14 -4.80 25.39
N ARG A 5 -45.11 -4.64 26.22
CA ARG A 5 -44.31 -3.40 26.25
C ARG A 5 -43.41 -3.39 25.02
N CYS A 6 -43.67 -2.47 24.12
CA CYS A 6 -42.74 -2.13 23.05
C CYS A 6 -41.51 -1.44 23.68
N SER A 7 -40.38 -2.09 23.71
CA SER A 7 -39.11 -1.50 24.09
C SER A 7 -38.62 -0.67 22.88
N THR A 8 -38.72 0.65 22.99
CA THR A 8 -38.01 1.57 22.12
C THR A 8 -36.50 1.32 22.27
N SER A 9 -35.90 0.71 21.26
CA SER A 9 -34.45 0.64 21.13
C SER A 9 -33.94 2.07 20.90
N THR A 10 -33.35 2.64 21.94
CA THR A 10 -32.56 3.86 21.85
C THR A 10 -31.49 3.65 20.80
N LEU A 11 -31.61 4.36 19.67
CA LEU A 11 -30.50 4.60 18.76
C LEU A 11 -29.36 5.16 19.61
N LYS A 12 -28.31 4.36 19.80
CA LYS A 12 -27.06 4.85 20.33
C LYS A 12 -26.56 5.89 19.32
N ASP A 13 -26.68 7.15 19.68
CA ASP A 13 -25.96 8.24 19.07
C ASP A 13 -24.48 7.84 19.09
N THR A 14 -23.98 7.40 17.95
CA THR A 14 -22.55 7.09 17.78
C THR A 14 -21.85 8.43 17.86
N MET A 15 -21.36 8.78 19.03
CA MET A 15 -20.47 9.93 19.19
C MET A 15 -19.28 9.69 18.25
N GLN A 16 -19.25 10.40 17.13
CA GLN A 16 -18.10 10.38 16.23
C GLN A 16 -16.91 10.99 16.97
N HIS A 17 -15.92 10.18 17.25
CA HIS A 17 -14.67 10.67 17.83
C HIS A 17 -13.87 11.39 16.73
N PRO A 18 -13.54 12.68 16.91
CA PRO A 18 -12.72 13.38 15.93
C PRO A 18 -11.34 12.71 15.85
N ARG A 19 -10.90 12.48 14.62
CA ARG A 19 -9.56 11.95 14.37
C ARG A 19 -8.48 12.95 14.82
N PRO A 20 -7.31 12.50 15.32
CA PRO A 20 -6.25 13.39 15.76
C PRO A 20 -5.80 14.39 14.68
N SER A 21 -5.84 13.99 13.42
CA SER A 21 -5.52 14.82 12.26
C SER A 21 -6.61 15.81 11.85
N GLY A 22 -7.81 15.72 12.43
CA GLY A 22 -8.98 16.49 12.02
C GLY A 22 -9.67 16.01 10.74
N ARG A 23 -9.17 14.91 10.11
CA ARG A 23 -9.77 14.34 8.89
C ARG A 23 -11.12 13.70 9.18
N ALA A 24 -11.99 13.66 8.17
CA ALA A 24 -13.20 12.82 8.20
C ALA A 24 -12.82 11.32 8.21
N ALA A 25 -13.74 10.46 8.66
CA ALA A 25 -13.50 9.02 8.75
C ALA A 25 -13.13 8.38 7.40
N ASP A 26 -13.64 8.93 6.33
CA ASP A 26 -13.46 8.46 4.94
C ASP A 26 -12.50 9.32 4.11
N GLU A 27 -11.62 10.09 4.76
CA GLU A 27 -10.71 11.04 4.13
C GLU A 27 -9.27 10.51 4.15
N LEU A 28 -8.61 10.54 2.97
CA LEU A 28 -7.19 10.26 2.82
C LEU A 28 -6.33 11.39 3.43
N ARG A 29 -5.10 11.05 3.85
CA ARG A 29 -4.05 12.06 4.02
C ARG A 29 -3.73 12.74 2.68
N PRO A 30 -3.09 13.89 2.66
CA PRO A 30 -2.53 14.44 1.43
C PRO A 30 -1.58 13.43 0.77
N ILE A 31 -1.86 13.07 -0.48
CA ILE A 31 -1.08 12.09 -1.25
C ILE A 31 -0.30 12.83 -2.34
N ARG A 32 0.99 12.49 -2.48
CA ARG A 32 1.84 13.07 -3.52
C ARG A 32 2.75 12.02 -4.13
N PHE A 33 2.94 12.11 -5.44
CA PHE A 33 3.92 11.35 -6.21
C PHE A 33 4.89 12.30 -6.88
N THR A 34 6.19 12.16 -6.62
CA THR A 34 7.24 12.90 -7.32
C THR A 34 8.03 11.91 -8.16
N ARG A 35 7.76 11.89 -9.47
CA ARG A 35 8.41 10.99 -10.44
C ARG A 35 9.81 11.51 -10.81
N GLY A 36 10.66 10.61 -11.30
CA GLY A 36 12.03 10.97 -11.66
C GLY A 36 12.84 11.49 -10.47
N PHE A 37 12.53 11.03 -9.26
CA PHE A 37 13.12 11.53 -8.02
C PHE A 37 14.62 11.24 -7.91
N THR A 38 15.06 10.09 -8.41
CA THR A 38 16.48 9.71 -8.50
C THR A 38 16.88 9.51 -9.95
N LYS A 39 18.16 9.72 -10.27
CA LYS A 39 18.65 9.79 -11.65
C LYS A 39 18.85 8.44 -12.34
N HIS A 40 19.24 7.40 -11.61
CA HIS A 40 19.83 6.20 -12.23
C HIS A 40 18.85 5.05 -12.44
N ALA A 41 17.82 4.92 -11.62
CA ALA A 41 16.82 3.88 -11.77
C ALA A 41 15.92 4.18 -12.98
N ALA A 42 15.51 3.13 -13.70
CA ALA A 42 14.64 3.25 -14.86
C ALA A 42 13.25 3.84 -14.48
N GLY A 43 12.75 3.53 -13.29
CA GLY A 43 11.60 4.18 -12.66
C GLY A 43 11.98 4.65 -11.26
N SER A 44 11.55 5.84 -10.86
CA SER A 44 11.87 6.41 -9.56
C SER A 44 10.80 7.36 -9.09
N VAL A 45 10.27 7.12 -7.89
CA VAL A 45 9.18 7.89 -7.31
C VAL A 45 9.42 8.12 -5.82
N LEU A 46 9.31 9.36 -5.37
CA LEU A 46 9.03 9.65 -3.97
C LEU A 46 7.52 9.67 -3.80
N VAL A 47 6.98 8.76 -3.00
CA VAL A 47 5.57 8.74 -2.62
C VAL A 47 5.39 9.24 -1.20
N GLU A 48 4.40 10.08 -1.00
CA GLU A 48 4.07 10.67 0.29
C GLU A 48 2.58 10.41 0.62
N PHE A 49 2.35 9.82 1.79
CA PHE A 49 1.03 9.68 2.41
C PHE A 49 1.05 10.52 3.70
N GLY A 50 0.68 11.79 3.60
CA GLY A 50 0.90 12.75 4.67
C GLY A 50 2.39 12.82 5.06
N HIS A 51 2.71 12.45 6.29
CA HIS A 51 4.09 12.42 6.78
C HIS A 51 4.84 11.11 6.48
N THR A 52 4.17 10.07 6.02
CA THR A 52 4.86 8.87 5.54
C THR A 52 5.49 9.14 4.18
N LYS A 53 6.79 8.88 4.04
CA LYS A 53 7.57 9.11 2.82
C LYS A 53 8.38 7.89 2.47
N VAL A 54 8.25 7.42 1.24
CA VAL A 54 8.96 6.24 0.71
C VAL A 54 9.57 6.56 -0.64
N ILE A 55 10.85 6.23 -0.82
CA ILE A 55 11.47 6.21 -2.14
C ILE A 55 11.22 4.84 -2.74
N CYS A 56 10.61 4.80 -3.93
CA CYS A 56 10.38 3.59 -4.69
C CYS A 56 11.16 3.67 -5.99
N THR A 57 12.08 2.74 -6.21
CA THR A 57 12.81 2.65 -7.47
C THR A 57 12.55 1.31 -8.16
N ALA A 58 12.60 1.30 -9.49
CA ALA A 58 12.45 0.12 -10.31
C ALA A 58 13.65 0.00 -11.26
N SER A 59 14.40 -1.08 -11.11
CA SER A 59 15.54 -1.43 -11.95
C SER A 59 15.18 -2.63 -12.84
N VAL A 60 15.58 -2.61 -14.11
CA VAL A 60 15.28 -3.69 -15.07
C VAL A 60 16.58 -4.41 -15.43
N GLU A 61 16.65 -5.69 -15.09
CA GLU A 61 17.77 -6.59 -15.39
C GLU A 61 17.43 -7.45 -16.62
N GLN A 62 18.40 -7.66 -17.53
CA GLN A 62 18.25 -8.47 -18.74
C GLN A 62 18.48 -9.97 -18.45
N SER A 63 17.99 -10.44 -17.32
CA SER A 63 18.09 -11.83 -16.87
C SER A 63 16.94 -12.17 -15.93
N VAL A 64 16.67 -13.45 -15.76
CA VAL A 64 15.69 -13.97 -14.81
C VAL A 64 16.35 -14.93 -13.82
N PRO A 65 15.74 -15.16 -12.65
CA PRO A 65 16.17 -16.20 -11.72
C PRO A 65 16.30 -17.56 -12.41
N GLY A 66 17.23 -18.39 -11.90
CA GLY A 66 17.57 -19.68 -12.52
C GLY A 66 16.37 -20.61 -12.78
N PHE A 67 15.35 -20.55 -11.92
CA PHE A 67 14.12 -21.36 -12.07
C PHE A 67 13.22 -20.93 -13.23
N LEU A 68 13.43 -19.73 -13.81
CA LEU A 68 12.68 -19.21 -14.96
C LEU A 68 13.48 -19.18 -16.25
N ARG A 69 14.78 -19.49 -16.19
CA ARG A 69 15.66 -19.39 -17.35
C ARG A 69 15.22 -20.33 -18.47
N GLY A 70 15.10 -19.81 -19.69
CA GLY A 70 14.66 -20.54 -20.87
C GLY A 70 13.14 -20.75 -20.97
N GLN A 71 12.36 -20.16 -20.08
CA GLN A 71 10.89 -20.26 -20.11
C GLN A 71 10.23 -19.12 -20.88
N GLY A 72 10.97 -18.09 -21.27
CA GLY A 72 10.45 -16.93 -22.02
C GLY A 72 9.56 -16.01 -21.19
N VAL A 73 9.60 -16.11 -19.86
CA VAL A 73 8.80 -15.30 -18.93
C VAL A 73 9.70 -14.46 -18.04
N GLY A 74 9.20 -13.28 -17.67
CA GLY A 74 9.88 -12.37 -16.77
C GLY A 74 9.57 -12.60 -15.30
N TRP A 75 10.12 -11.72 -14.47
CA TRP A 75 9.93 -11.75 -13.04
C TRP A 75 9.84 -10.33 -12.46
N VAL A 76 9.01 -10.16 -11.43
CA VAL A 76 8.97 -8.94 -10.62
C VAL A 76 9.22 -9.33 -9.18
N THR A 77 10.19 -8.69 -8.56
CA THR A 77 10.55 -8.90 -7.16
C THR A 77 10.71 -7.55 -6.46
N ALA A 78 10.65 -7.55 -5.13
CA ALA A 78 10.76 -6.34 -4.35
C ALA A 78 11.63 -6.52 -3.11
N GLU A 79 12.32 -5.46 -2.75
CA GLU A 79 12.99 -5.29 -1.48
C GLU A 79 12.35 -4.12 -0.73
N TYR A 80 12.41 -4.16 0.60
CA TYR A 80 11.85 -3.15 1.48
C TYR A 80 12.81 -2.89 2.62
N GLY A 81 12.98 -1.64 2.95
CA GLY A 81 13.79 -1.24 4.08
C GLY A 81 13.28 0.06 4.71
N MET A 82 13.82 0.37 5.88
CA MET A 82 13.50 1.58 6.61
C MET A 82 14.80 2.23 7.08
N LEU A 83 14.97 3.52 6.83
CA LEU A 83 16.12 4.25 7.36
C LEU A 83 16.10 4.24 8.89
N PRO A 84 17.26 4.16 9.55
CA PRO A 84 17.33 4.18 11.01
C PRO A 84 16.62 5.36 11.66
N GLY A 85 16.65 6.54 11.03
CA GLY A 85 16.00 7.76 11.50
C GLY A 85 14.56 7.95 11.00
N ALA A 86 13.94 6.94 10.38
CA ALA A 86 12.59 7.06 9.82
C ALA A 86 11.50 7.10 10.90
N THR A 87 11.75 6.63 12.11
CA THR A 87 10.82 6.56 13.24
C THR A 87 11.23 7.48 14.38
N HIS A 88 10.32 7.72 15.33
CA HIS A 88 10.56 8.59 16.50
C HIS A 88 11.81 8.17 17.31
N THR A 89 12.04 6.87 17.42
CA THR A 89 13.26 6.33 18.01
C THR A 89 14.11 5.75 16.91
N ARG A 90 15.40 6.09 16.89
CA ARG A 90 16.33 5.55 15.90
C ARG A 90 16.32 4.01 15.96
N GLY A 91 15.97 3.37 14.84
CA GLY A 91 16.08 1.93 14.66
C GLY A 91 17.51 1.50 14.29
N ASP A 92 17.79 0.23 14.40
CA ASP A 92 19.06 -0.32 13.93
C ASP A 92 19.01 -0.59 12.41
N ARG A 93 20.14 -0.45 11.76
CA ARG A 93 20.29 -0.81 10.35
C ARG A 93 20.35 -2.33 10.21
N GLU A 94 19.40 -2.93 9.51
CA GLU A 94 19.32 -4.41 9.35
C GLU A 94 20.58 -4.99 8.71
N ALA A 95 21.19 -4.28 7.76
CA ALA A 95 22.46 -4.71 7.15
C ALA A 95 23.59 -4.87 8.17
N ALA A 96 23.62 -4.06 9.23
CA ALA A 96 24.61 -4.19 10.29
C ALA A 96 24.36 -5.41 11.21
N ARG A 97 23.14 -5.90 11.26
CA ARG A 97 22.75 -7.12 11.99
C ARG A 97 23.01 -8.40 11.18
N GLY A 98 23.30 -8.29 9.89
CA GLY A 98 23.53 -9.43 8.99
C GLY A 98 22.27 -10.21 8.62
N LYS A 99 21.08 -9.78 9.03
CA LYS A 99 19.80 -10.40 8.68
C LYS A 99 18.65 -9.39 8.69
N GLN A 100 17.67 -9.64 7.82
CA GLN A 100 16.41 -8.91 7.81
C GLN A 100 15.44 -9.45 8.88
N SER A 101 14.59 -8.57 9.40
CA SER A 101 13.49 -8.97 10.30
C SER A 101 12.42 -9.76 9.53
N GLY A 102 11.62 -10.54 10.26
CA GLY A 102 10.48 -11.24 9.68
C GLY A 102 9.46 -10.27 9.06
N ARG A 103 9.26 -9.10 9.68
CA ARG A 103 8.41 -8.03 9.16
C ARG A 103 8.92 -7.51 7.82
N THR A 104 10.19 -7.22 7.69
CA THR A 104 10.79 -6.76 6.42
C THR A 104 10.59 -7.79 5.33
N GLN A 105 10.85 -9.08 5.61
CA GLN A 105 10.67 -10.16 4.64
C GLN A 105 9.21 -10.34 4.23
N GLU A 106 8.27 -10.24 5.18
CA GLU A 106 6.83 -10.30 4.91
C GLU A 106 6.40 -9.18 3.97
N ILE A 107 6.80 -7.94 4.25
CA ILE A 107 6.46 -6.76 3.44
C ILE A 107 7.08 -6.87 2.03
N GLN A 108 8.31 -7.33 1.89
CA GLN A 108 8.93 -7.57 0.58
C GLN A 108 8.11 -8.55 -0.27
N ARG A 109 7.65 -9.64 0.32
CA ARG A 109 6.81 -10.64 -0.36
C ARG A 109 5.46 -10.05 -0.76
N LEU A 110 4.86 -9.25 0.09
CA LEU A 110 3.60 -8.56 -0.18
C LEU A 110 3.74 -7.61 -1.37
N ILE A 111 4.75 -6.74 -1.38
CA ILE A 111 5.00 -5.80 -2.48
C ILE A 111 5.24 -6.57 -3.78
N GLY A 112 6.14 -7.55 -3.78
CA GLY A 112 6.44 -8.34 -4.97
C GLY A 112 5.22 -9.07 -5.54
N ARG A 113 4.43 -9.72 -4.68
CA ARG A 113 3.19 -10.41 -5.09
C ARG A 113 2.16 -9.44 -5.65
N SER A 114 1.98 -8.30 -5.01
CA SER A 114 1.05 -7.27 -5.45
C SER A 114 1.39 -6.73 -6.83
N LEU A 115 2.67 -6.43 -7.08
CA LEU A 115 3.11 -5.85 -8.35
C LEU A 115 3.22 -6.87 -9.48
N ARG A 116 3.39 -8.16 -9.17
CA ARG A 116 3.26 -9.21 -10.19
C ARG A 116 1.88 -9.24 -10.83
N ALA A 117 0.83 -8.88 -10.10
CA ALA A 117 -0.53 -8.77 -10.66
C ALA A 117 -0.66 -7.66 -11.70
N ALA A 118 0.21 -6.64 -11.66
CA ALA A 118 0.24 -5.53 -12.59
C ALA A 118 0.90 -5.83 -13.94
N VAL A 119 1.57 -6.99 -14.10
CA VAL A 119 2.48 -7.24 -15.22
C VAL A 119 2.13 -8.53 -15.94
N ASP A 120 2.16 -8.50 -17.27
CA ASP A 120 2.19 -9.69 -18.10
C ASP A 120 3.63 -10.23 -18.19
N MET A 121 3.89 -11.32 -17.47
CA MET A 121 5.24 -11.90 -17.41
C MET A 121 5.71 -12.47 -18.75
N SER A 122 4.80 -12.89 -19.62
CA SER A 122 5.14 -13.39 -20.95
C SER A 122 5.52 -12.24 -21.90
N VAL A 123 4.83 -11.10 -21.81
CA VAL A 123 5.18 -9.90 -22.57
C VAL A 123 6.46 -9.25 -22.04
N LEU A 124 6.70 -9.31 -20.72
CA LEU A 124 7.94 -8.84 -20.12
C LEU A 124 9.17 -9.60 -20.66
N GLY A 125 8.98 -10.88 -21.02
CA GLY A 125 10.09 -11.74 -21.48
C GLY A 125 11.13 -11.97 -20.39
N GLU A 126 12.25 -12.60 -20.69
CA GLU A 126 13.28 -12.94 -19.70
C GLU A 126 14.01 -11.71 -19.11
N ARG A 127 13.26 -10.86 -18.46
CA ARG A 127 13.73 -9.71 -17.68
C ARG A 127 13.24 -9.81 -16.25
N THR A 128 14.03 -9.28 -15.33
CA THR A 128 13.61 -9.08 -13.94
C THR A 128 13.43 -7.60 -13.67
N VAL A 129 12.29 -7.22 -13.13
CA VAL A 129 12.12 -5.90 -12.53
C VAL A 129 12.28 -6.04 -11.03
N ARG A 130 13.27 -5.32 -10.50
CA ARG A 130 13.53 -5.25 -9.06
C ARG A 130 13.03 -3.91 -8.53
N LEU A 131 12.11 -3.98 -7.61
CA LEU A 131 11.58 -2.82 -6.90
C LEU A 131 12.31 -2.68 -5.57
N ASP A 132 12.79 -1.47 -5.28
CA ASP A 132 13.38 -1.13 -3.99
C ASP A 132 12.52 -0.05 -3.34
N CYS A 133 12.01 -0.34 -2.14
CA CYS A 133 11.15 0.57 -1.38
C CYS A 133 11.83 0.93 -0.06
N ASP A 134 12.34 2.15 0.02
CA ASP A 134 13.06 2.66 1.19
C ASP A 134 12.25 3.72 1.92
N VAL A 135 11.79 3.37 3.12
CA VAL A 135 11.05 4.30 3.97
C VAL A 135 12.02 5.31 4.58
N ILE A 136 11.86 6.59 4.22
CA ILE A 136 12.68 7.68 4.77
C ILE A 136 12.02 8.37 5.96
N GLN A 137 10.69 8.28 6.05
CA GLN A 137 9.91 8.76 7.19
C GLN A 137 8.65 7.90 7.34
N ALA A 138 8.41 7.37 8.53
CA ALA A 138 7.28 6.51 8.85
C ALA A 138 6.28 7.23 9.77
N ASP A 139 5.02 7.29 9.32
CA ASP A 139 3.88 7.80 10.07
C ASP A 139 2.61 7.01 9.76
N GLY A 140 2.70 5.67 9.87
CA GLY A 140 1.64 4.74 9.49
C GLY A 140 1.55 4.48 7.99
N GLY A 141 1.13 3.28 7.59
CA GLY A 141 0.88 2.91 6.20
C GLY A 141 2.15 2.83 5.32
N THR A 142 3.30 2.45 5.85
CA THR A 142 4.54 2.39 5.07
C THR A 142 4.47 1.34 3.96
N ARG A 143 3.86 0.16 4.21
CA ARG A 143 3.68 -0.90 3.21
C ARG A 143 2.70 -0.50 2.12
N THR A 144 1.63 0.19 2.46
CA THR A 144 0.62 0.64 1.50
C THR A 144 1.17 1.75 0.60
N ALA A 145 1.88 2.71 1.16
CA ALA A 145 2.59 3.74 0.40
C ALA A 145 3.65 3.12 -0.54
N SER A 146 4.40 2.12 -0.06
CA SER A 146 5.40 1.40 -0.86
C SER A 146 4.77 0.73 -2.08
N ILE A 147 3.70 -0.04 -1.92
CA ILE A 147 3.01 -0.70 -3.03
C ILE A 147 2.48 0.33 -4.04
N THR A 148 1.82 1.38 -3.54
CA THR A 148 1.19 2.40 -4.38
C THR A 148 2.23 3.22 -5.15
N GLY A 149 3.33 3.62 -4.52
CA GLY A 149 4.43 4.31 -5.17
C GLY A 149 5.23 3.43 -6.13
N ALA A 150 5.50 2.18 -5.74
CA ALA A 150 6.21 1.22 -6.58
C ALA A 150 5.44 0.84 -7.85
N SER A 151 4.10 0.88 -7.84
CA SER A 151 3.27 0.69 -9.04
C SER A 151 3.55 1.76 -10.10
N VAL A 152 3.71 3.01 -9.70
CA VAL A 152 4.08 4.11 -10.60
C VAL A 152 5.52 3.94 -11.10
N ALA A 153 6.47 3.63 -10.20
CA ALA A 153 7.86 3.40 -10.58
C ALA A 153 8.02 2.22 -11.55
N LEU A 154 7.26 1.14 -11.34
CA LEU A 154 7.22 -0.03 -12.22
C LEU A 154 6.75 0.34 -13.64
N ARG A 155 5.65 1.08 -13.73
CA ARG A 155 5.11 1.54 -15.02
C ARG A 155 6.11 2.40 -15.76
N ASP A 156 6.77 3.34 -15.07
CA ASP A 156 7.79 4.20 -15.66
C ASP A 156 9.01 3.41 -16.13
N ALA A 157 9.46 2.43 -15.33
CA ALA A 157 10.59 1.58 -15.69
C ALA A 157 10.32 0.74 -16.94
N LEU A 158 9.13 0.16 -17.06
CA LEU A 158 8.74 -0.62 -18.24
C LEU A 158 8.67 0.25 -19.50
N ALA A 159 8.17 1.48 -19.37
CA ALA A 159 8.15 2.44 -20.48
C ALA A 159 9.59 2.86 -20.88
N ALA A 160 10.45 3.14 -19.91
CA ALA A 160 11.83 3.56 -20.15
C ALA A 160 12.67 2.52 -20.91
N VAL A 161 12.37 1.23 -20.75
CA VAL A 161 13.08 0.14 -21.45
C VAL A 161 12.30 -0.40 -22.66
N GLY A 162 11.21 0.25 -23.07
CA GLY A 162 10.46 -0.07 -24.29
C GLY A 162 9.60 -1.34 -24.20
N VAL A 163 9.18 -1.74 -22.98
CA VAL A 163 8.29 -2.89 -22.75
C VAL A 163 7.01 -2.50 -21.99
N GLN A 164 6.52 -1.29 -22.24
CA GLN A 164 5.33 -0.74 -21.60
C GLN A 164 4.09 -1.64 -21.78
N ASP A 165 4.00 -2.41 -22.85
CA ASP A 165 2.89 -3.32 -23.12
C ASP A 165 2.80 -4.49 -22.12
N ALA A 166 3.87 -4.74 -21.37
CA ALA A 166 3.86 -5.68 -20.27
C ALA A 166 3.08 -5.15 -19.04
N PHE A 167 2.89 -3.83 -18.92
CA PHE A 167 2.13 -3.25 -17.82
C PHE A 167 0.63 -3.34 -18.09
N ARG A 168 -0.08 -4.08 -17.25
CA ARG A 168 -1.52 -4.33 -17.41
C ARG A 168 -2.38 -3.28 -16.73
N GLU A 169 -2.09 -3.00 -15.46
CA GLU A 169 -2.97 -2.16 -14.63
C GLU A 169 -2.21 -1.58 -13.43
N LEU A 170 -2.65 -0.42 -12.95
CA LEU A 170 -2.16 0.19 -11.72
C LEU A 170 -2.59 -0.63 -10.49
N VAL A 171 -1.70 -0.70 -9.52
CA VAL A 171 -1.95 -1.29 -8.21
C VAL A 171 -1.90 -0.19 -7.15
N VAL A 172 -2.85 -0.23 -6.25
CA VAL A 172 -2.91 0.63 -5.07
C VAL A 172 -3.05 -0.19 -3.81
N SER A 173 -2.59 0.35 -2.71
CA SER A 173 -2.81 -0.23 -1.40
C SER A 173 -3.16 0.85 -0.40
N ILE A 174 -4.07 0.52 0.52
CA ILE A 174 -4.58 1.43 1.51
C ILE A 174 -4.80 0.72 2.85
N SER A 175 -4.59 1.43 3.95
CA SER A 175 -4.98 0.96 5.27
C SER A 175 -6.40 1.42 5.61
N VAL A 176 -7.13 0.56 6.28
CA VAL A 176 -8.42 0.82 6.90
C VAL A 176 -8.43 0.16 8.27
N GLY A 177 -9.23 0.63 9.19
CA GLY A 177 -9.30 0.00 10.51
C GLY A 177 -10.51 0.43 11.31
N ILE A 178 -10.61 -0.13 12.51
CA ILE A 178 -11.55 0.33 13.53
C ILE A 178 -10.77 1.12 14.57
N TRP A 179 -11.09 2.38 14.71
CA TRP A 179 -10.48 3.27 15.69
C TRP A 179 -11.55 3.94 16.54
N LYS A 180 -11.50 3.72 17.85
CA LYS A 180 -12.53 4.16 18.82
C LYS A 180 -13.96 3.76 18.38
N GLY A 181 -14.10 2.50 17.94
CA GLY A 181 -15.38 1.94 17.51
C GLY A 181 -15.88 2.43 16.15
N GLN A 182 -15.09 3.20 15.41
CA GLN A 182 -15.45 3.77 14.11
C GLN A 182 -14.55 3.24 13.00
N PRO A 183 -15.10 2.77 11.87
CA PRO A 183 -14.31 2.49 10.68
C PRO A 183 -13.67 3.76 10.13
N VAL A 184 -12.37 3.72 9.87
CA VAL A 184 -11.60 4.86 9.34
C VAL A 184 -10.70 4.45 8.19
N LEU A 185 -10.50 5.38 7.26
CA LEU A 185 -9.66 5.23 6.08
C LEU A 185 -8.28 5.84 6.33
N ASP A 186 -7.23 5.17 5.84
CA ASP A 186 -5.86 5.68 5.80
C ASP A 186 -5.35 6.13 7.18
N LEU A 187 -5.05 5.16 8.04
CA LEU A 187 -4.59 5.40 9.40
C LEU A 187 -3.18 6.02 9.41
N ASP A 188 -3.00 7.12 10.13
CA ASP A 188 -1.69 7.60 10.53
C ASP A 188 -1.18 6.84 11.76
N TYR A 189 0.05 7.11 12.19
CA TYR A 189 0.65 6.38 13.31
C TYR A 189 -0.13 6.53 14.63
N ALA A 190 -0.70 7.70 14.88
CA ALA A 190 -1.46 7.96 16.11
C ALA A 190 -2.74 7.09 16.17
N GLU A 191 -3.35 6.82 15.03
CA GLU A 191 -4.51 5.94 14.92
C GLU A 191 -4.10 4.46 14.87
N ASP A 192 -3.13 4.12 13.99
CA ASP A 192 -2.65 2.76 13.78
C ASP A 192 -2.15 2.10 15.08
N SER A 193 -1.39 2.84 15.88
CA SER A 193 -0.83 2.35 17.17
C SER A 193 -1.87 2.06 18.25
N THR A 194 -3.11 2.53 18.07
CA THR A 194 -4.20 2.40 19.04
C THR A 194 -5.48 1.84 18.43
N ALA A 195 -5.44 1.44 17.17
CA ALA A 195 -6.59 0.87 16.48
C ALA A 195 -6.99 -0.50 17.07
N GLU A 196 -8.28 -0.75 17.14
CA GLU A 196 -8.86 -2.02 17.57
C GLU A 196 -8.74 -3.09 16.48
N THR A 197 -8.71 -2.64 15.23
CA THR A 197 -8.48 -3.46 14.04
C THR A 197 -7.64 -2.66 13.05
N ASP A 198 -6.60 -3.29 12.52
CA ASP A 198 -5.81 -2.80 11.39
C ASP A 198 -5.96 -3.74 10.21
N MET A 199 -6.24 -3.18 9.04
CA MET A 199 -6.41 -3.92 7.80
C MET A 199 -5.71 -3.19 6.65
N ASN A 200 -4.94 -3.95 5.86
CA ASN A 200 -4.33 -3.48 4.64
C ASN A 200 -4.99 -4.16 3.44
N VAL A 201 -5.40 -3.37 2.46
CA VAL A 201 -6.09 -3.83 1.26
C VAL A 201 -5.26 -3.46 0.05
N VAL A 202 -5.03 -4.41 -0.84
CA VAL A 202 -4.35 -4.21 -2.13
C VAL A 202 -5.34 -4.47 -3.25
N MET A 203 -5.43 -3.53 -4.18
CA MET A 203 -6.40 -3.58 -5.27
C MET A 203 -5.78 -3.19 -6.61
N LEU A 204 -6.31 -3.74 -7.68
CA LEU A 204 -6.13 -3.23 -9.04
C LEU A 204 -7.01 -2.00 -9.28
N ALA A 205 -6.64 -1.17 -10.25
CA ALA A 205 -7.42 0.02 -10.62
C ALA A 205 -8.82 -0.32 -11.17
N ASP A 206 -9.03 -1.52 -11.67
CA ASP A 206 -10.35 -2.02 -12.09
C ASP A 206 -11.29 -2.38 -10.91
N GLY A 207 -10.77 -2.32 -9.67
CA GLY A 207 -11.48 -2.64 -8.45
C GLY A 207 -11.32 -4.08 -7.95
N GLY A 208 -10.52 -4.89 -8.63
CA GLY A 208 -10.19 -6.25 -8.22
C GLY A 208 -9.31 -6.28 -6.97
N PHE A 209 -9.64 -7.15 -6.01
CA PHE A 209 -8.80 -7.35 -4.82
C PHE A 209 -7.63 -8.29 -5.14
N ILE A 210 -6.43 -7.88 -4.77
CA ILE A 210 -5.22 -8.73 -4.81
C ILE A 210 -5.00 -9.38 -3.44
N GLU A 211 -5.13 -8.59 -2.37
CA GLU A 211 -4.94 -9.08 -1.01
C GLU A 211 -5.75 -8.25 0.00
N VAL A 212 -6.29 -8.94 0.98
CA VAL A 212 -6.92 -8.34 2.16
C VAL A 212 -6.27 -8.98 3.38
N GLN A 213 -5.60 -8.19 4.20
CA GLN A 213 -4.93 -8.63 5.41
C GLN A 213 -5.41 -7.78 6.58
N GLY A 214 -6.08 -8.39 7.53
CA GLY A 214 -6.62 -7.68 8.69
C GLY A 214 -6.43 -8.47 9.99
N THR A 215 -6.19 -7.75 11.07
CA THR A 215 -5.99 -8.31 12.40
C THR A 215 -6.79 -7.51 13.42
N ALA A 216 -7.52 -8.22 14.28
CA ALA A 216 -8.13 -7.63 15.47
C ALA A 216 -7.10 -7.64 16.60
N GLU A 217 -6.75 -6.46 17.11
CA GLU A 217 -5.79 -6.30 18.21
C GLU A 217 -6.44 -6.52 19.59
N GLY A 218 -7.77 -6.54 19.64
CA GLY A 218 -8.55 -6.76 20.85
C GLY A 218 -9.75 -7.67 20.60
N ALA A 219 -10.95 -7.12 20.63
CA ALA A 219 -12.16 -7.87 20.31
C ALA A 219 -12.27 -8.14 18.81
N PRO A 220 -12.78 -9.33 18.40
CA PRO A 220 -13.03 -9.62 16.99
C PRO A 220 -13.94 -8.59 16.35
N PHE A 221 -13.66 -8.21 15.11
CA PHE A 221 -14.55 -7.36 14.32
C PHE A 221 -15.68 -8.16 13.69
N SER A 222 -16.83 -7.54 13.58
CA SER A 222 -18.05 -8.13 13.02
C SER A 222 -18.04 -8.12 11.48
N GLN A 223 -18.96 -8.89 10.88
CA GLN A 223 -19.19 -8.86 9.44
C GLN A 223 -19.57 -7.45 8.92
N SER A 224 -20.33 -6.68 9.68
CA SER A 224 -20.71 -5.32 9.31
C SER A 224 -19.52 -4.36 9.35
N GLU A 225 -18.64 -4.49 10.33
CA GLU A 225 -17.38 -3.72 10.40
C GLU A 225 -16.42 -4.09 9.27
N LEU A 226 -16.31 -5.38 8.93
CA LEU A 226 -15.54 -5.82 7.77
C LEU A 226 -16.07 -5.20 6.49
N SER A 227 -17.38 -5.23 6.26
CA SER A 227 -17.98 -4.63 5.08
C SER A 227 -17.72 -3.12 5.01
N ALA A 228 -17.88 -2.40 6.13
CA ALA A 228 -17.60 -0.97 6.20
C ALA A 228 -16.14 -0.63 5.91
N MET A 229 -15.19 -1.42 6.43
CA MET A 229 -13.76 -1.24 6.13
C MET A 229 -13.46 -1.48 4.65
N LEU A 230 -14.06 -2.50 4.02
CA LEU A 230 -13.86 -2.79 2.60
C LEU A 230 -14.48 -1.71 1.70
N ASP A 231 -15.62 -1.12 2.09
CA ASP A 231 -16.22 0.01 1.36
C ASP A 231 -15.32 1.25 1.42
N LEU A 232 -14.75 1.55 2.60
CA LEU A 232 -13.75 2.61 2.76
C LEU A 232 -12.49 2.33 1.91
N ALA A 233 -12.02 1.09 1.90
CA ALA A 233 -10.87 0.70 1.09
C ALA A 233 -11.12 0.92 -0.40
N ARG A 234 -12.29 0.57 -0.92
CA ARG A 234 -12.68 0.82 -2.31
C ARG A 234 -12.71 2.31 -2.66
N LYS A 235 -13.27 3.12 -1.76
CA LYS A 235 -13.29 4.59 -1.93
C LYS A 235 -11.86 5.14 -2.00
N GLY A 236 -11.03 4.82 -1.01
CA GLY A 236 -9.65 5.29 -0.96
C GLY A 236 -8.80 4.77 -2.13
N ALA A 237 -9.01 3.53 -2.56
CA ALA A 237 -8.34 2.96 -3.72
C ALA A 237 -8.68 3.72 -5.01
N ALA A 238 -9.94 4.07 -5.23
CA ALA A 238 -10.36 4.85 -6.40
C ALA A 238 -9.68 6.24 -6.43
N GLU A 239 -9.64 6.93 -5.28
CA GLU A 239 -8.95 8.22 -5.16
C GLU A 239 -7.43 8.09 -5.42
N LEU A 240 -6.79 7.04 -4.89
CA LEU A 240 -5.35 6.76 -5.13
C LEU A 240 -5.06 6.49 -6.61
N VAL A 241 -5.92 5.73 -7.29
CA VAL A 241 -5.79 5.46 -8.74
C VAL A 241 -5.87 6.76 -9.53
N ASP A 242 -6.80 7.64 -9.21
CA ASP A 242 -6.93 8.93 -9.88
C ASP A 242 -5.68 9.81 -9.69
N LEU A 243 -5.10 9.79 -8.48
CA LEU A 243 -3.86 10.50 -8.19
C LEU A 243 -2.64 9.89 -8.91
N GLN A 244 -2.54 8.57 -8.99
CA GLN A 244 -1.50 7.89 -9.80
C GLN A 244 -1.63 8.28 -11.29
N LYS A 245 -2.86 8.24 -11.83
CA LYS A 245 -3.12 8.64 -13.22
C LYS A 245 -2.80 10.11 -13.47
N ALA A 246 -3.11 11.00 -12.52
CA ALA A 246 -2.73 12.40 -12.61
C ALA A 246 -1.21 12.57 -12.67
N ALA A 247 -0.47 11.95 -11.74
CA ALA A 247 0.98 11.99 -11.70
C ALA A 247 1.63 11.45 -12.99
N LEU A 248 1.03 10.42 -13.61
CA LEU A 248 1.52 9.85 -14.87
C LEU A 248 1.27 10.76 -16.09
N ARG A 249 0.28 11.64 -16.05
CA ARG A 249 -0.01 12.63 -17.11
C ARG A 249 0.85 13.89 -17.05
N GLU A 250 1.33 14.28 -15.88
CA GLU A 250 2.10 15.53 -15.69
C GLU A 250 3.49 15.55 -16.33
N SER A 251 3.87 14.51 -17.07
CA SER A 251 5.22 14.35 -17.66
C SER A 251 5.23 14.25 -19.19
N ASP A 252 4.10 14.50 -19.85
CA ASP A 252 4.00 14.52 -21.32
C ASP A 252 4.16 15.94 -21.89
#